data_31d3e68068d4b75fdeebc10f9fdb19f1
#
_entry.id   31d3e68068d4b75fdeebc10f9fdb19f1
#
_cell.length_a   1.000
_cell.length_b   1.000
_cell.length_c   1.000
_cell.angle_alpha   90.00
_cell.angle_beta   90.00
_cell.angle_gamma   90.00
#
_symmetry.space_group_name_H-M   'P 1'
#
loop_
_entity.id
_entity.type
_entity.pdbx_description
1 polymer ?
#
loop_
_entity_poly.entity_id
_entity_poly.type
_entity_poly.pdbx_seq_one_letter_code
_entity_poly.pdbx_strand_id
1 'polypeptide(L)'
;MLLDYELKRNLNRDLALLGPEKDNADRKREVAEKHQLQVVNGKIPVPDLRVEYENPELELRHVDLELATRDYRPRAMAEKASAGFALYGRSEDASRLRRVLDEQEITAGILTL
;
A
#
# COMPACT_ATOMS: atom_id res chain seq x y z
N MET A 1 14.83 4.42 1.01
CA MET A 1 14.00 3.67 0.05
C MET A 1 13.88 2.22 0.51
N LEU A 2 12.65 1.73 0.63
CA LEU A 2 12.37 0.37 1.08
C LEU A 2 11.63 -0.40 -0.01
N LEU A 3 12.13 -1.56 -0.36
CA LEU A 3 11.50 -2.46 -1.32
C LEU A 3 10.45 -3.34 -0.62
N ASP A 4 9.52 -3.90 -1.38
CA ASP A 4 8.41 -4.68 -0.84
C ASP A 4 8.87 -5.86 0.03
N TYR A 5 9.92 -6.56 -0.36
CA TYR A 5 10.40 -7.70 0.42
C TYR A 5 10.97 -7.30 1.78
N GLU A 6 11.56 -6.11 1.87
CA GLU A 6 12.06 -5.58 3.14
C GLU A 6 10.91 -5.24 4.08
N LEU A 7 9.87 -4.59 3.55
CA LEU A 7 8.67 -4.27 4.31
C LEU A 7 7.95 -5.54 4.76
N LYS A 8 7.79 -6.51 3.86
CA LYS A 8 7.15 -7.78 4.18
C LYS A 8 7.93 -8.56 5.25
N ARG A 9 9.25 -8.59 5.14
CA ARG A 9 10.08 -9.29 6.11
C ARG A 9 9.93 -8.67 7.51
N ASN A 10 10.01 -7.34 7.60
CA ASN A 10 9.87 -6.64 8.86
C ASN A 10 8.47 -6.80 9.45
N LEU A 11 7.46 -6.69 8.60
CA LEU A 11 6.07 -6.85 8.99
C LEU A 11 5.80 -8.27 9.50
N ASN A 12 6.22 -9.29 8.76
CA ASN A 12 6.01 -10.68 9.13
C ASN A 12 6.73 -11.04 10.42
N ARG A 13 7.91 -10.50 10.64
CA ARG A 13 8.64 -10.71 11.90
C ARG A 13 7.83 -10.17 13.09
N ASP A 14 7.30 -8.97 12.97
CA ASP A 14 6.52 -8.37 14.04
C ASP A 14 5.19 -9.09 14.25
N LEU A 15 4.53 -9.53 13.17
CA LEU A 15 3.31 -10.32 13.26
C LEU A 15 3.55 -11.66 13.95
N ALA A 16 4.68 -12.30 13.67
CA ALA A 16 5.04 -13.58 14.30
C ALA A 16 5.24 -13.44 15.81
N LEU A 17 5.68 -12.27 16.28
CA LEU A 17 5.87 -12.01 17.71
C LEU A 17 4.56 -11.86 18.47
N LEU A 18 3.44 -11.63 17.78
CA LEU A 18 2.15 -11.44 18.43
C LEU A 18 1.56 -12.75 19.00
N GLY A 19 1.99 -13.89 18.47
CA GLY A 19 1.46 -15.20 18.91
C GLY A 19 0.00 -15.41 18.52
N PRO A 20 -0.59 -16.55 18.93
CA PRO A 20 -1.95 -16.96 18.55
C PRO A 20 -3.05 -16.39 19.46
N GLU A 21 -2.95 -15.15 19.91
CA GLU A 21 -3.94 -14.57 20.83
C GLU A 21 -5.21 -14.09 20.11
N LYS A 22 -6.29 -13.95 20.90
CA LYS A 22 -7.67 -13.77 20.40
C LYS A 22 -7.97 -12.41 19.77
N ASP A 23 -7.15 -11.38 19.96
CA ASP A 23 -7.41 -10.03 19.43
C ASP A 23 -6.45 -9.67 18.29
N ASN A 24 -6.36 -10.58 17.30
CA ASN A 24 -5.48 -10.40 16.17
C ASN A 24 -5.77 -9.13 15.34
N ALA A 25 -7.03 -8.66 15.31
CA ALA A 25 -7.40 -7.49 14.53
C ALA A 25 -6.77 -6.21 15.08
N ASP A 26 -6.85 -5.97 16.40
CA ASP A 26 -6.27 -4.79 17.01
C ASP A 26 -4.74 -4.81 16.99
N ARG A 27 -4.15 -5.96 17.23
CA ARG A 27 -2.70 -6.13 17.18
C ARG A 27 -2.16 -6.02 15.77
N LYS A 28 -2.90 -6.55 14.80
CA LYS A 28 -2.54 -6.41 13.40
C LYS A 28 -2.54 -4.94 13.00
N ARG A 29 -3.51 -4.17 13.48
CA ARG A 29 -3.56 -2.72 13.25
C ARG A 29 -2.36 -2.03 13.89
N GLU A 30 -2.00 -2.37 15.11
CA GLU A 30 -0.83 -1.80 15.79
C GLU A 30 0.46 -2.07 15.02
N VAL A 31 0.64 -3.30 14.53
CA VAL A 31 1.79 -3.66 13.72
C VAL A 31 1.81 -2.88 12.42
N ALA A 32 0.64 -2.75 11.76
CA ALA A 32 0.55 -1.96 10.53
C ALA A 32 0.93 -0.51 10.77
N GLU A 33 0.42 0.11 11.84
CA GLU A 33 0.73 1.49 12.20
C GLU A 33 2.22 1.69 12.50
N LYS A 34 2.85 0.72 13.16
CA LYS A 34 4.29 0.76 13.43
C LYS A 34 5.11 0.87 12.13
N HIS A 35 4.67 0.23 11.07
CA HIS A 35 5.32 0.27 9.75
C HIS A 35 4.70 1.31 8.83
N GLN A 36 3.80 2.17 9.36
CA GLN A 36 3.09 3.19 8.59
C GLN A 36 2.30 2.59 7.43
N LEU A 37 1.68 1.45 7.67
CA LEU A 37 0.80 0.76 6.74
C LEU A 37 -0.62 0.74 7.29
N GLN A 38 -1.59 0.41 6.46
CA GLN A 38 -3.00 0.35 6.84
C GLN A 38 -3.55 -1.06 6.68
N VAL A 39 -4.54 -1.40 7.49
CA VAL A 39 -5.28 -2.65 7.34
C VAL A 39 -6.47 -2.39 6.41
N VAL A 40 -6.57 -3.16 5.34
CA VAL A 40 -7.67 -3.08 4.37
C VAL A 40 -8.26 -4.48 4.21
N ASN A 41 -9.56 -4.62 4.47
CA ASN A 41 -10.27 -5.91 4.37
C ASN A 41 -9.58 -7.04 5.15
N GLY A 42 -9.09 -6.74 6.35
CA GLY A 42 -8.42 -7.72 7.20
C GLY A 42 -7.00 -8.08 6.79
N LYS A 43 -6.47 -7.39 5.78
CA LYS A 43 -5.10 -7.61 5.27
C LYS A 43 -4.29 -6.33 5.40
N ILE A 44 -2.98 -6.47 5.36
CA ILE A 44 -2.07 -5.32 5.34
C ILE A 44 -1.43 -5.27 3.94
N PRO A 45 -1.94 -4.43 3.02
CA PRO A 45 -1.30 -4.27 1.72
C PRO A 45 0.11 -3.70 1.86
N VAL A 46 1.04 -4.21 1.08
CA VAL A 46 2.43 -3.76 1.06
C VAL A 46 2.74 -3.17 -0.32
N PRO A 47 3.30 -1.96 -0.39
CA PRO A 47 3.63 -1.35 -1.68
C PRO A 47 4.86 -2.01 -2.31
N ASP A 48 5.01 -1.88 -3.64
CA ASP A 48 6.21 -2.34 -4.35
C ASP A 48 7.45 -1.58 -3.88
N LEU A 49 7.29 -0.30 -3.57
CA LEU A 49 8.39 0.57 -3.23
C LEU A 49 7.92 1.67 -2.28
N ARG A 50 8.69 1.93 -1.25
CA ARG A 50 8.49 3.08 -0.37
C ARG A 50 9.66 4.04 -0.53
N VAL A 51 9.36 5.30 -0.88
CA VAL A 51 10.34 6.37 -0.96
C VAL A 51 10.16 7.27 0.25
N GLU A 52 11.20 7.38 1.06
CA GLU A 52 11.22 8.27 2.21
C GLU A 52 11.94 9.56 1.84
N TYR A 53 11.43 10.70 2.32
CA TYR A 53 12.02 12.00 2.03
C TYR A 53 11.74 12.98 3.18
N GLU A 54 12.54 14.05 3.26
CA GLU A 54 12.25 15.14 4.17
C GLU A 54 11.57 16.27 3.41
N ASN A 55 10.50 16.83 4.00
CA ASN A 55 9.88 18.02 3.45
C ASN A 55 10.65 19.29 3.85
N PRO A 56 10.28 20.49 3.33
CA PRO A 56 10.98 21.73 3.69
C PRO A 56 10.97 22.06 5.19
N GLU A 57 10.05 21.47 5.95
CA GLU A 57 9.95 21.64 7.40
C GLU A 57 10.76 20.59 8.17
N LEU A 58 11.60 19.83 7.48
CA LEU A 58 12.45 18.78 8.02
C LEU A 58 11.66 17.61 8.65
N GLU A 59 10.39 17.45 8.27
CA GLU A 59 9.59 16.31 8.68
C GLU A 59 9.84 15.13 7.74
N LEU A 60 9.99 13.94 8.32
CA LEU A 60 10.14 12.72 7.53
C LEU A 60 8.80 12.30 6.97
N ARG A 61 8.72 12.14 5.66
CA ARG A 61 7.53 11.72 4.91
C ARG A 61 7.86 10.53 4.03
N HIS A 62 6.84 9.86 3.53
CA HIS A 62 7.02 8.78 2.57
C HIS A 62 5.92 8.76 1.52
N VAL A 63 6.25 8.17 0.38
CA VAL A 63 5.29 7.87 -0.68
C VAL A 63 5.40 6.38 -0.97
N ASP A 64 4.28 5.70 -0.94
CA ASP A 64 4.20 4.28 -1.27
C ASP A 64 3.69 4.12 -2.69
N LEU A 65 4.46 3.40 -3.50
CA LEU A 65 4.21 3.23 -4.93
C LEU A 65 3.87 1.78 -5.25
N GLU A 66 2.88 1.60 -6.12
CA GLU A 66 2.44 0.28 -6.60
C GLU A 66 2.32 0.30 -8.11
N LEU A 67 2.99 -0.62 -8.78
CA LEU A 67 2.92 -0.74 -10.23
C LEU A 67 1.64 -1.46 -10.63
N ALA A 68 0.80 -0.79 -11.39
CA ALA A 68 -0.40 -1.39 -11.96
C ALA A 68 -0.10 -1.86 -13.38
N THR A 69 -0.10 -3.17 -13.58
CA THR A 69 0.10 -3.78 -14.89
C THR A 69 -1.23 -4.12 -15.54
N ARG A 70 -1.17 -4.49 -16.85
CA ARG A 70 -2.37 -4.89 -17.59
C ARG A 70 -3.13 -6.01 -16.90
N ASP A 71 -2.42 -6.97 -16.32
CA ASP A 71 -3.01 -8.15 -15.69
C ASP A 71 -3.37 -7.94 -14.22
N TYR A 72 -3.20 -6.72 -13.72
CA TYR A 72 -3.51 -6.41 -12.33
C TYR A 72 -5.02 -6.48 -12.09
N ARG A 73 -5.42 -7.28 -11.12
CA ARG A 73 -6.84 -7.49 -10.82
C ARG A 73 -7.46 -6.24 -10.21
N PRO A 74 -8.67 -5.84 -10.65
CA PRO A 74 -9.34 -4.64 -10.11
C PRO A 74 -9.47 -4.63 -8.59
N ARG A 75 -9.79 -5.77 -7.98
CA ARG A 75 -9.93 -5.87 -6.53
C ARG A 75 -8.63 -5.62 -5.80
N ALA A 76 -7.54 -6.20 -6.26
CA ALA A 76 -6.22 -5.99 -5.68
C ALA A 76 -5.78 -4.54 -5.84
N MET A 77 -6.05 -3.94 -6.98
CA MET A 77 -5.76 -2.53 -7.24
C MET A 77 -6.55 -1.62 -6.29
N ALA A 78 -7.83 -1.92 -6.08
CA ALA A 78 -8.68 -1.17 -5.16
C ALA A 78 -8.18 -1.26 -3.73
N GLU A 79 -7.73 -2.43 -3.28
CA GLU A 79 -7.15 -2.59 -1.94
C GLU A 79 -5.90 -1.74 -1.76
N LYS A 80 -5.00 -1.74 -2.75
CA LYS A 80 -3.77 -0.94 -2.71
C LYS A 80 -4.07 0.57 -2.71
N ALA A 81 -5.00 1.00 -3.54
CA ALA A 81 -5.43 2.40 -3.59
C ALA A 81 -6.07 2.82 -2.27
N SER A 82 -6.90 1.97 -1.67
CA SER A 82 -7.54 2.22 -0.38
C SER A 82 -6.51 2.33 0.76
N ALA A 83 -5.38 1.67 0.63
CA ALA A 83 -4.28 1.79 1.57
C ALA A 83 -3.49 3.10 1.43
N GLY A 84 -3.84 3.95 0.46
CA GLY A 84 -3.19 5.23 0.24
C GLY A 84 -1.99 5.17 -0.68
N PHE A 85 -1.78 4.07 -1.39
CA PHE A 85 -0.66 3.94 -2.32
C PHE A 85 -0.93 4.72 -3.60
N ALA A 86 0.12 5.36 -4.14
CA ALA A 86 0.07 5.96 -5.45
C ALA A 86 0.28 4.86 -6.50
N LEU A 87 -0.63 4.77 -7.45
CA LEU A 87 -0.53 3.79 -8.53
C LEU A 87 0.25 4.39 -9.69
N TYR A 88 1.09 3.60 -10.33
CA TYR A 88 1.76 4.02 -11.54
C TYR A 88 1.68 2.94 -12.59
N GLY A 89 1.62 3.35 -13.84
CA GLY A 89 1.48 2.43 -14.95
C GLY A 89 1.80 3.11 -16.27
N ARG A 90 1.68 2.37 -17.36
CA ARG A 90 1.87 2.92 -18.68
C ARG A 90 0.70 3.84 -19.03
N SER A 91 0.97 4.89 -19.83
CA SER A 91 -0.06 5.83 -20.24
C SER A 91 -1.23 5.15 -20.94
N GLU A 92 -0.99 4.09 -21.70
CA GLU A 92 -2.02 3.30 -22.38
C GLU A 92 -2.96 2.59 -21.40
N ASP A 93 -2.52 2.33 -20.17
CA ASP A 93 -3.33 1.69 -19.14
C ASP A 93 -4.00 2.68 -18.20
N ALA A 94 -3.65 3.95 -18.27
CA ALA A 94 -4.11 4.97 -17.32
C ALA A 94 -5.64 5.14 -17.32
N SER A 95 -6.27 5.12 -18.51
CA SER A 95 -7.72 5.24 -18.62
C SER A 95 -8.45 4.08 -17.98
N ARG A 96 -7.92 2.87 -18.14
CA ARG A 96 -8.48 1.67 -17.52
C ARG A 96 -8.35 1.72 -16.00
N LEU A 97 -7.18 2.13 -15.51
CA LEU A 97 -6.93 2.29 -14.08
C LEU A 97 -7.92 3.27 -13.46
N ARG A 98 -8.10 4.42 -14.09
CA ARG A 98 -9.02 5.45 -13.60
C ARG A 98 -10.46 4.94 -13.59
N ARG A 99 -10.86 4.20 -14.62
CA ARG A 99 -12.20 3.61 -14.68
C ARG A 99 -12.44 2.65 -13.53
N VAL A 100 -11.47 1.76 -13.25
CA VAL A 100 -11.58 0.81 -12.15
C VAL A 100 -11.71 1.53 -10.81
N LEU A 101 -10.91 2.56 -10.58
CA LEU A 101 -10.97 3.33 -9.34
C LEU A 101 -12.31 4.06 -9.20
N ASP A 102 -12.81 4.63 -10.29
CA ASP A 102 -14.11 5.33 -10.29
C ASP A 102 -15.26 4.35 -9.98
N GLU A 103 -15.23 3.15 -10.57
CA GLU A 103 -16.22 2.11 -10.30
C GLU A 103 -16.22 1.66 -8.83
N GLN A 104 -15.06 1.68 -8.20
CA GLN A 104 -14.91 1.33 -6.79
C GLN A 104 -15.05 2.53 -5.85
N GLU A 105 -15.37 3.70 -6.39
CA GLU A 105 -15.50 4.96 -5.63
C GLU A 105 -14.23 5.29 -4.83
N ILE A 106 -13.07 5.01 -5.40
CA ILE A 106 -11.79 5.23 -4.75
C ILE A 106 -11.07 6.40 -5.42
N THR A 107 -10.59 7.33 -4.60
CA THR A 107 -9.74 8.43 -5.07
C THR A 107 -8.28 8.06 -4.83
N ALA A 108 -7.51 7.98 -5.90
CA ALA A 108 -6.08 7.71 -5.82
C ALA A 108 -5.35 8.45 -6.94
N GLY A 109 -4.09 8.79 -6.67
CA GLY A 109 -3.22 9.35 -7.69
C GLY A 109 -2.77 8.28 -8.68
N ILE A 110 -2.76 8.62 -9.95
CA ILE A 110 -2.24 7.74 -11.00
C ILE A 110 -1.08 8.46 -11.67
N LEU A 111 0.10 7.85 -11.61
CA LEU A 111 1.30 8.34 -12.27
C LEU A 111 1.49 7.56 -13.55
N THR A 112 1.81 8.25 -14.64
CA THR A 112 2.07 7.59 -15.93
C THR A 112 3.56 7.52 -16.22
N LEU A 113 3.96 6.42 -16.75
CA LEU A 113 5.36 6.21 -17.18
C LEU A 113 5.54 6.57 -18.65
#